data_1f8e0be0c227edf04cdb70b79360f45a
#
_entry.id   1f8e0be0c227edf04cdb70b79360f45a
#
_cell.length_a   1.000
_cell.length_b   1.000
_cell.length_c   1.000
_cell.angle_alpha   90.00
_cell.angle_beta   90.00
_cell.angle_gamma   90.00
#
_symmetry.space_group_name_H-M   'P 1'
#
loop_
_entity.id
_entity.type
_entity.pdbx_description
1 polymer ?
#
loop_
_entity_poly.entity_id
_entity_poly.type
_entity_poly.pdbx_seq_one_letter_code
_entity_poly.pdbx_strand_id
1 'polypeptide(L)'
;MTIYGDKIFKNHVKILCAFTSSEVKTAFDEIERLRKKYFLVGYCRYEMKNIFSDENFSYPLPLLYFEVFEEFEKFSPEPAEEIKINPVPTIDFEEYDSAINKIKEEIANGNTYEVNYTMDFNVEYHGSELALYNSLLERQKTPFNAFFKNEFDTILSFSPELFFEMENGKILTRPMKGTIARGKTKEEDLTNIEFLKNDIKNRAENVMIVDLLRNDLGRIAKTGSVKVKKLFSIETHKTLHQMTSEITAELNEDTSLYEVFKSIFPCGSITGAPKISTMKIIDKIEKGKRNVYCGAIGILSPEKCVFSVPIRILQRQKDEKVFKYRAGGAIVWDSLAKDEWEEVFTKMKFLQPDFNLIETMLVKNGKILFEKEHFERLSKSAKTLGFPVPKIFFDNTEKVQLSQKINNGILRVLYSKKGEFEFE
;
A
#
# COMPACT_ATOMS: atom_id res chain seq x y z
N MET A 1 -0.56 -14.43 -17.11
CA MET A 1 -0.33 -15.20 -15.83
C MET A 1 -1.00 -14.44 -14.73
N THR A 2 -1.83 -15.12 -13.94
CA THR A 2 -2.67 -14.49 -12.90
C THR A 2 -2.56 -15.27 -11.60
N ILE A 3 -2.15 -14.58 -10.53
CA ILE A 3 -2.05 -15.09 -9.18
C ILE A 3 -2.88 -14.18 -8.27
N TYR A 4 -3.63 -14.75 -7.34
CA TYR A 4 -4.33 -14.01 -6.28
C TYR A 4 -4.26 -14.82 -4.97
N GLY A 5 -3.68 -14.23 -3.94
CA GLY A 5 -3.41 -14.92 -2.69
C GLY A 5 -2.46 -16.10 -2.87
N ASP A 6 -2.91 -17.26 -2.48
CA ASP A 6 -2.21 -18.54 -2.62
C ASP A 6 -2.66 -19.37 -3.83
N LYS A 7 -3.29 -18.73 -4.84
CA LYS A 7 -3.86 -19.38 -6.02
C LYS A 7 -3.21 -18.88 -7.30
N ILE A 8 -2.79 -19.82 -8.17
CA ILE A 8 -2.44 -19.56 -9.56
C ILE A 8 -3.54 -20.13 -10.46
N PHE A 9 -4.11 -19.28 -11.31
CA PHE A 9 -5.28 -19.63 -12.11
C PHE A 9 -4.90 -20.29 -13.41
N LYS A 10 -5.70 -21.30 -13.79
CA LYS A 10 -5.48 -22.20 -14.93
C LYS A 10 -6.74 -22.30 -15.78
N ASN A 11 -6.58 -22.85 -16.99
CA ASN A 11 -7.68 -23.05 -17.93
C ASN A 11 -8.48 -21.77 -18.15
N HIS A 12 -7.79 -20.80 -18.76
CA HIS A 12 -8.35 -19.53 -19.15
C HIS A 12 -9.48 -19.70 -20.17
N VAL A 13 -10.67 -19.17 -19.87
CA VAL A 13 -11.87 -19.29 -20.68
C VAL A 13 -12.10 -18.04 -21.53
N LYS A 14 -12.00 -16.86 -20.91
CA LYS A 14 -12.36 -15.58 -21.54
C LYS A 14 -11.71 -14.41 -20.83
N ILE A 15 -11.48 -13.32 -21.54
CA ILE A 15 -11.14 -12.01 -21.00
C ILE A 15 -12.37 -11.10 -21.12
N LEU A 16 -12.67 -10.37 -20.05
CA LEU A 16 -13.60 -9.26 -20.04
C LEU A 16 -12.81 -7.98 -19.90
N CYS A 17 -12.93 -7.12 -20.89
CA CYS A 17 -12.16 -5.89 -20.98
C CYS A 17 -13.11 -4.76 -21.42
N ALA A 18 -13.05 -3.61 -20.73
CA ALA A 18 -13.94 -2.48 -20.99
C ALA A 18 -13.19 -1.14 -20.88
N PHE A 19 -13.39 -0.26 -21.86
CA PHE A 19 -12.71 1.04 -21.98
C PHE A 19 -13.67 2.22 -21.86
N THR A 20 -14.96 1.98 -22.02
CA THR A 20 -16.01 3.01 -22.03
C THR A 20 -17.07 2.74 -20.96
N SER A 21 -17.87 3.75 -20.64
CA SER A 21 -18.97 3.65 -19.68
C SER A 21 -19.96 2.52 -20.03
N SER A 22 -20.34 2.41 -21.30
CA SER A 22 -21.28 1.39 -21.76
C SER A 22 -20.68 -0.02 -21.68
N GLU A 23 -19.42 -0.18 -22.08
CA GLU A 23 -18.72 -1.46 -22.01
C GLU A 23 -18.54 -1.93 -20.58
N VAL A 24 -18.21 -1.03 -19.64
CA VAL A 24 -18.08 -1.37 -18.22
C VAL A 24 -19.39 -1.93 -17.66
N LYS A 25 -20.53 -1.30 -17.98
CA LYS A 25 -21.83 -1.81 -17.54
C LYS A 25 -22.09 -3.21 -18.06
N THR A 26 -21.90 -3.42 -19.38
CA THR A 26 -22.04 -4.74 -20.02
C THR A 26 -21.07 -5.77 -19.41
N ALA A 27 -19.84 -5.37 -19.09
CA ALA A 27 -18.87 -6.26 -18.47
C ALA A 27 -19.28 -6.69 -17.05
N PHE A 28 -19.90 -5.81 -16.26
CA PHE A 28 -20.43 -6.18 -14.95
C PHE A 28 -21.61 -7.18 -15.07
N ASP A 29 -22.51 -7.00 -16.04
CA ASP A 29 -23.57 -7.96 -16.28
C ASP A 29 -23.01 -9.33 -16.67
N GLU A 30 -21.99 -9.36 -17.50
CA GLU A 30 -21.32 -10.61 -17.90
C GLU A 30 -20.54 -11.24 -16.72
N ILE A 31 -19.88 -10.45 -15.87
CA ILE A 31 -19.25 -10.91 -14.64
C ILE A 31 -20.29 -11.62 -13.75
N GLU A 32 -21.46 -11.02 -13.53
CA GLU A 32 -22.53 -11.60 -12.71
C GLU A 32 -23.05 -12.93 -13.30
N ARG A 33 -23.08 -13.04 -14.61
CA ARG A 33 -23.46 -14.28 -15.29
C ARG A 33 -22.40 -15.37 -15.13
N LEU A 34 -21.13 -15.03 -15.36
CA LEU A 34 -20.04 -16.00 -15.42
C LEU A 34 -19.58 -16.46 -14.03
N ARG A 35 -19.63 -15.59 -13.01
CA ARG A 35 -19.21 -15.95 -11.67
C ARG A 35 -20.03 -17.08 -11.03
N LYS A 36 -21.22 -17.37 -11.57
CA LYS A 36 -22.06 -18.50 -11.13
C LYS A 36 -21.44 -19.87 -11.40
N LYS A 37 -20.43 -19.92 -12.29
CA LYS A 37 -19.79 -21.17 -12.72
C LYS A 37 -18.26 -21.13 -12.63
N TYR A 38 -17.66 -19.97 -12.81
CA TYR A 38 -16.23 -19.77 -13.01
C TYR A 38 -15.62 -18.91 -11.93
N PHE A 39 -14.29 -18.96 -11.83
CA PHE A 39 -13.50 -17.98 -11.09
C PHE A 39 -13.18 -16.80 -12.01
N LEU A 40 -13.41 -15.59 -11.53
CA LEU A 40 -13.02 -14.36 -12.24
C LEU A 40 -12.02 -13.62 -11.37
N VAL A 41 -10.88 -13.25 -11.95
CA VAL A 41 -9.83 -12.53 -11.25
C VAL A 41 -9.40 -11.35 -12.10
N GLY A 42 -9.33 -10.16 -11.50
CA GLY A 42 -9.04 -8.97 -12.28
C GLY A 42 -8.98 -7.70 -11.46
N TYR A 43 -9.05 -6.58 -12.18
CA TYR A 43 -8.93 -5.27 -11.57
C TYR A 43 -9.82 -4.22 -12.25
N CYS A 44 -10.14 -3.16 -11.49
CA CYS A 44 -10.71 -1.92 -11.98
C CYS A 44 -9.71 -0.78 -11.73
N ARG A 45 -9.47 0.09 -12.74
CA ARG A 45 -8.63 1.28 -12.58
C ARG A 45 -9.37 2.36 -11.80
N TYR A 46 -8.64 3.19 -11.08
CA TYR A 46 -9.18 4.33 -10.34
C TYR A 46 -10.03 5.26 -11.23
N GLU A 47 -9.62 5.44 -12.48
CA GLU A 47 -10.30 6.28 -13.48
C GLU A 47 -11.70 5.77 -13.85
N MET A 48 -12.03 4.51 -13.53
CA MET A 48 -13.40 3.99 -13.69
C MET A 48 -14.42 4.82 -12.87
N LYS A 49 -14.00 5.54 -11.83
CA LYS A 49 -14.87 6.47 -11.09
C LYS A 49 -15.63 7.45 -11.99
N ASN A 50 -15.04 7.81 -13.12
CA ASN A 50 -15.62 8.83 -14.01
C ASN A 50 -16.86 8.32 -14.76
N ILE A 51 -17.00 7.01 -14.98
CA ILE A 51 -18.20 6.45 -15.64
C ILE A 51 -19.47 6.70 -14.82
N PHE A 52 -19.38 6.87 -13.52
CA PHE A 52 -20.54 7.09 -12.66
C PHE A 52 -21.07 8.53 -12.70
N SER A 53 -20.33 9.45 -13.33
CA SER A 53 -20.71 10.84 -13.54
C SER A 53 -20.76 11.25 -15.01
N ASP A 54 -20.18 10.45 -15.93
CA ASP A 54 -20.15 10.71 -17.36
C ASP A 54 -20.45 9.43 -18.13
N GLU A 55 -21.62 9.35 -18.74
CA GLU A 55 -22.08 8.20 -19.52
C GLU A 55 -21.29 7.99 -20.82
N ASN A 56 -20.57 9.00 -21.28
CA ASN A 56 -19.74 8.95 -22.50
C ASN A 56 -18.24 8.87 -22.20
N PHE A 57 -17.86 8.65 -20.92
CA PHE A 57 -16.47 8.56 -20.56
C PHE A 57 -15.78 7.39 -21.23
N SER A 58 -14.58 7.64 -21.74
CA SER A 58 -13.68 6.63 -22.30
C SER A 58 -12.25 6.82 -21.82
N TYR A 59 -11.50 5.74 -21.79
CA TYR A 59 -10.11 5.75 -21.32
C TYR A 59 -9.23 4.89 -22.24
N PRO A 60 -7.97 5.26 -22.53
CA PRO A 60 -7.11 4.54 -23.46
C PRO A 60 -6.65 3.16 -22.98
N LEU A 61 -6.77 2.88 -21.70
CA LEU A 61 -6.48 1.59 -21.07
C LEU A 61 -7.77 0.99 -20.50
N PRO A 62 -7.85 -0.34 -20.31
CA PRO A 62 -9.05 -0.93 -19.75
C PRO A 62 -9.41 -0.32 -18.39
N LEU A 63 -10.59 0.24 -18.26
CA LEU A 63 -11.16 0.67 -16.99
C LEU A 63 -11.47 -0.53 -16.09
N LEU A 64 -11.84 -1.65 -16.71
CA LEU A 64 -12.12 -2.92 -16.09
C LEU A 64 -11.45 -4.03 -16.92
N TYR A 65 -10.72 -4.92 -16.23
CA TYR A 65 -10.07 -6.09 -16.82
C TYR A 65 -10.26 -7.30 -15.90
N PHE A 66 -10.91 -8.35 -16.39
CA PHE A 66 -11.08 -9.61 -15.68
C PHE A 66 -10.80 -10.80 -16.58
N GLU A 67 -10.08 -11.76 -16.06
CA GLU A 67 -9.84 -13.06 -16.66
C GLU A 67 -10.76 -14.11 -16.01
N VAL A 68 -11.34 -14.97 -16.81
CA VAL A 68 -12.26 -16.03 -16.41
C VAL A 68 -11.53 -17.37 -16.46
N PHE A 69 -11.61 -18.15 -15.40
CA PHE A 69 -10.90 -19.43 -15.26
C PHE A 69 -11.82 -20.53 -14.77
N GLU A 70 -11.53 -21.76 -15.20
CA GLU A 70 -12.25 -22.96 -14.70
C GLU A 70 -11.73 -23.39 -13.35
N GLU A 71 -10.43 -23.28 -13.11
CA GLU A 71 -9.77 -23.83 -11.93
C GLU A 71 -8.52 -23.02 -11.51
N PHE A 72 -8.03 -23.35 -10.34
CA PHE A 72 -6.76 -22.85 -9.84
C PHE A 72 -5.95 -23.97 -9.17
N GLU A 73 -4.64 -23.76 -9.11
CA GLU A 73 -3.72 -24.57 -8.33
C GLU A 73 -3.18 -23.77 -7.14
N LYS A 74 -2.63 -24.45 -6.17
CA LYS A 74 -1.96 -23.78 -5.06
C LYS A 74 -0.67 -23.12 -5.58
N PHE A 75 -0.57 -21.81 -5.39
CA PHE A 75 0.66 -21.08 -5.65
C PHE A 75 1.60 -21.20 -4.45
N SER A 76 2.83 -21.62 -4.71
CA SER A 76 3.92 -21.59 -3.73
C SER A 76 5.04 -20.74 -4.33
N PRO A 77 5.35 -19.58 -3.72
CA PRO A 77 6.44 -18.73 -4.20
C PRO A 77 7.75 -19.54 -4.22
N GLU A 78 8.51 -19.44 -5.29
CA GLU A 78 9.87 -19.94 -5.32
C GLU A 78 10.74 -19.10 -4.38
N PRO A 79 11.76 -19.69 -3.72
CA PRO A 79 12.73 -18.94 -2.95
C PRO A 79 13.31 -17.81 -3.81
N ALA A 80 13.18 -16.60 -3.34
CA ALA A 80 13.57 -15.43 -4.13
C ALA A 80 15.04 -15.09 -3.87
N GLU A 81 15.77 -14.77 -4.94
CA GLU A 81 17.04 -14.08 -4.82
C GLU A 81 16.84 -12.70 -4.17
N GLU A 82 17.85 -12.20 -3.48
CA GLU A 82 17.80 -10.85 -2.92
C GLU A 82 17.78 -9.82 -4.05
N ILE A 83 16.60 -9.30 -4.36
CA ILE A 83 16.42 -8.27 -5.39
C ILE A 83 16.54 -6.89 -4.76
N LYS A 84 17.44 -6.07 -5.32
CA LYS A 84 17.61 -4.66 -4.94
C LYS A 84 16.93 -3.78 -5.98
N ILE A 85 15.99 -2.98 -5.52
CA ILE A 85 15.35 -1.92 -6.32
C ILE A 85 15.45 -0.60 -5.58
N ASN A 86 15.54 0.49 -6.34
CA ASN A 86 15.64 1.83 -5.78
C ASN A 86 14.51 2.71 -6.33
N PRO A 87 13.44 2.93 -5.55
CA PRO A 87 12.37 3.84 -5.92
C PRO A 87 12.87 5.29 -5.94
N VAL A 88 12.69 5.98 -7.06
CA VAL A 88 13.08 7.39 -7.22
C VAL A 88 11.81 8.23 -7.32
N PRO A 89 11.59 9.22 -6.43
CA PRO A 89 10.41 10.07 -6.48
C PRO A 89 10.38 10.87 -7.78
N THR A 90 9.17 11.13 -8.30
CA THR A 90 8.96 11.90 -9.53
C THR A 90 8.78 13.39 -9.28
N ILE A 91 8.66 13.79 -8.02
CA ILE A 91 8.61 15.18 -7.55
C ILE A 91 9.60 15.35 -6.40
N ASP A 92 10.08 16.56 -6.18
CA ASP A 92 10.89 16.90 -5.02
C ASP A 92 10.05 17.36 -3.82
N PHE A 93 10.71 17.68 -2.71
CA PHE A 93 10.02 18.12 -1.49
C PHE A 93 9.31 19.47 -1.68
N GLU A 94 9.88 20.40 -2.49
CA GLU A 94 9.28 21.72 -2.71
C GLU A 94 7.95 21.59 -3.48
N GLU A 95 7.91 20.73 -4.49
CA GLU A 95 6.67 20.42 -5.21
C GLU A 95 5.64 19.74 -4.31
N TYR A 96 6.10 18.81 -3.43
CA TYR A 96 5.24 18.14 -2.46
C TYR A 96 4.64 19.14 -1.47
N ASP A 97 5.46 20.00 -0.86
CA ASP A 97 5.02 21.04 0.08
C ASP A 97 4.02 22.00 -0.57
N SER A 98 4.28 22.42 -1.81
CA SER A 98 3.34 23.24 -2.58
C SER A 98 1.99 22.56 -2.77
N ALA A 99 1.97 21.25 -3.03
CA ALA A 99 0.73 20.48 -3.17
C ALA A 99 -0.03 20.40 -1.83
N ILE A 100 0.69 20.16 -0.71
CA ILE A 100 0.09 20.16 0.63
C ILE A 100 -0.53 21.51 0.96
N ASN A 101 0.14 22.62 0.65
CA ASN A 101 -0.40 23.96 0.89
C ASN A 101 -1.69 24.23 0.10
N LYS A 102 -1.76 23.82 -1.18
CA LYS A 102 -2.99 23.90 -1.98
C LYS A 102 -4.12 23.06 -1.39
N ILE A 103 -3.82 21.86 -0.88
CA ILE A 103 -4.82 21.04 -0.20
C ILE A 103 -5.33 21.74 1.06
N LYS A 104 -4.46 22.33 1.85
CA LYS A 104 -4.85 23.11 3.04
C LYS A 104 -5.73 24.31 2.69
N GLU A 105 -5.48 24.99 1.57
CA GLU A 105 -6.36 26.05 1.06
C GLU A 105 -7.75 25.50 0.74
N GLU A 106 -7.87 24.33 0.10
CA GLU A 106 -9.16 23.70 -0.17
C GLU A 106 -9.89 23.28 1.12
N ILE A 107 -9.14 22.85 2.16
CA ILE A 107 -9.70 22.57 3.49
C ILE A 107 -10.17 23.86 4.17
N ALA A 108 -9.37 24.93 4.15
CA ALA A 108 -9.72 26.23 4.73
C ALA A 108 -10.97 26.84 4.08
N ASN A 109 -11.14 26.60 2.78
CA ASN A 109 -12.33 27.03 2.02
C ASN A 109 -13.57 26.13 2.27
N GLY A 110 -13.45 25.06 3.08
CA GLY A 110 -14.54 24.15 3.39
C GLY A 110 -14.90 23.17 2.24
N ASN A 111 -14.06 23.06 1.22
CA ASN A 111 -14.29 22.18 0.06
C ASN A 111 -14.06 20.71 0.38
N THR A 112 -13.23 20.42 1.39
CA THR A 112 -12.89 19.06 1.86
C THR A 112 -12.42 19.11 3.31
N TYR A 113 -12.46 17.96 4.01
CA TYR A 113 -11.91 17.82 5.38
C TYR A 113 -10.59 17.04 5.37
N GLU A 114 -10.46 16.14 4.41
CA GLU A 114 -9.29 15.27 4.24
C GLU A 114 -9.08 14.98 2.75
N VAL A 115 -7.83 14.99 2.31
CA VAL A 115 -7.43 14.56 0.96
C VAL A 115 -6.35 13.50 1.08
N ASN A 116 -6.59 12.30 0.56
CA ASN A 116 -5.53 11.31 0.40
C ASN A 116 -4.67 11.68 -0.81
N TYR A 117 -3.57 12.41 -0.57
CA TYR A 117 -2.64 12.88 -1.59
C TYR A 117 -1.54 11.86 -1.83
N THR A 118 -1.21 11.62 -3.11
CA THR A 118 -0.24 10.60 -3.48
C THR A 118 0.69 11.07 -4.59
N MET A 119 1.90 10.50 -4.63
CA MET A 119 2.91 10.78 -5.64
C MET A 119 3.55 9.50 -6.19
N ASP A 120 4.09 9.58 -7.41
CA ASP A 120 4.74 8.46 -8.09
C ASP A 120 6.22 8.35 -7.75
N PHE A 121 6.70 7.10 -7.80
CA PHE A 121 8.11 6.74 -7.78
C PHE A 121 8.40 5.86 -9.00
N ASN A 122 9.50 6.15 -9.68
CA ASN A 122 10.03 5.29 -10.73
C ASN A 122 10.86 4.16 -10.10
N VAL A 123 10.62 2.94 -10.52
CA VAL A 123 11.34 1.75 -10.06
C VAL A 123 11.87 1.00 -11.26
N GLU A 124 13.18 1.10 -11.50
CA GLU A 124 13.87 0.35 -12.55
C GLU A 124 14.08 -1.10 -12.11
N TYR A 125 13.73 -2.03 -12.99
CA TYR A 125 13.98 -3.45 -12.80
C TYR A 125 14.00 -4.18 -14.15
N HIS A 126 15.04 -4.97 -14.40
CA HIS A 126 15.28 -5.65 -15.68
C HIS A 126 15.27 -7.18 -15.60
N GLY A 127 14.84 -7.74 -14.46
CA GLY A 127 14.75 -9.18 -14.27
C GLY A 127 13.34 -9.76 -14.52
N SER A 128 13.13 -10.99 -14.04
CA SER A 128 11.81 -11.63 -14.06
C SER A 128 10.84 -10.93 -13.10
N GLU A 129 9.71 -10.46 -13.61
CA GLU A 129 8.69 -9.79 -12.79
C GLU A 129 8.10 -10.75 -11.72
N LEU A 130 8.05 -12.06 -12.01
CA LEU A 130 7.63 -13.06 -11.04
C LEU A 130 8.68 -13.24 -9.93
N ALA A 131 9.97 -13.20 -10.26
CA ALA A 131 11.03 -13.21 -9.25
C ALA A 131 10.97 -11.96 -8.36
N LEU A 132 10.72 -10.78 -8.93
CA LEU A 132 10.48 -9.55 -8.17
C LEU A 132 9.27 -9.69 -7.24
N TYR A 133 8.15 -10.22 -7.76
CA TYR A 133 6.95 -10.47 -6.96
C TYR A 133 7.24 -11.40 -5.78
N ASN A 134 7.91 -12.53 -6.00
CA ASN A 134 8.26 -13.49 -4.95
C ASN A 134 9.16 -12.87 -3.89
N SER A 135 10.19 -12.11 -4.29
CA SER A 135 11.10 -11.40 -3.37
C SER A 135 10.36 -10.39 -2.49
N LEU A 136 9.46 -9.60 -3.08
CA LEU A 136 8.68 -8.61 -2.33
C LEU A 136 7.61 -9.27 -1.45
N LEU A 137 7.04 -10.39 -1.87
CA LEU A 137 6.06 -11.15 -1.09
C LEU A 137 6.65 -11.72 0.20
N GLU A 138 7.93 -12.12 0.21
CA GLU A 138 8.63 -12.54 1.43
C GLU A 138 8.77 -11.38 2.43
N ARG A 139 9.04 -10.18 1.94
CA ARG A 139 9.20 -8.97 2.77
C ARG A 139 7.86 -8.43 3.27
N GLN A 140 6.83 -8.53 2.44
CA GLN A 140 5.51 -7.93 2.70
C GLN A 140 4.39 -8.97 2.52
N LYS A 141 4.20 -9.84 3.51
CA LYS A 141 3.05 -10.76 3.55
C LYS A 141 1.78 -9.99 3.89
N THR A 142 0.85 -9.95 2.95
CA THR A 142 -0.44 -9.29 3.11
C THR A 142 -1.58 -10.23 2.71
N PRO A 143 -2.81 -9.99 3.19
CA PRO A 143 -3.94 -10.88 2.88
C PRO A 143 -4.39 -10.82 1.41
N PHE A 144 -4.14 -9.71 0.70
CA PHE A 144 -4.65 -9.47 -0.65
C PHE A 144 -3.50 -9.23 -1.63
N ASN A 145 -2.55 -10.17 -1.71
CA ASN A 145 -1.51 -10.11 -2.72
C ASN A 145 -2.01 -10.63 -4.06
N ALA A 146 -1.52 -10.04 -5.17
CA ALA A 146 -1.87 -10.47 -6.51
C ALA A 146 -0.75 -10.15 -7.51
N PHE A 147 -0.63 -11.00 -8.53
CA PHE A 147 0.25 -10.79 -9.66
C PHE A 147 -0.53 -10.94 -10.96
N PHE A 148 -0.44 -9.94 -11.82
CA PHE A 148 -0.97 -9.97 -13.18
C PHE A 148 0.12 -9.65 -14.18
N LYS A 149 0.17 -10.43 -15.25
CA LYS A 149 0.94 -10.12 -16.45
C LYS A 149 0.07 -10.42 -17.65
N ASN A 150 -0.45 -9.37 -18.29
CA ASN A 150 -1.34 -9.43 -19.43
C ASN A 150 -0.87 -8.52 -20.57
N GLU A 151 -1.70 -8.30 -21.57
CA GLU A 151 -1.37 -7.48 -22.74
C GLU A 151 -1.31 -5.97 -22.48
N PHE A 152 -1.84 -5.50 -21.36
CA PHE A 152 -1.88 -4.08 -20.99
C PHE A 152 -0.89 -3.76 -19.87
N ASP A 153 -0.78 -4.62 -18.87
CA ASP A 153 -0.10 -4.32 -17.63
C ASP A 153 0.71 -5.49 -17.06
N THR A 154 1.73 -5.15 -16.31
CA THR A 154 2.32 -6.01 -15.27
C THR A 154 2.05 -5.36 -13.91
N ILE A 155 1.36 -6.09 -13.01
CA ILE A 155 0.89 -5.59 -11.72
C ILE A 155 1.38 -6.55 -10.62
N LEU A 156 2.09 -5.99 -9.63
CA LEU A 156 2.52 -6.68 -8.41
C LEU A 156 1.86 -5.97 -7.23
N SER A 157 0.84 -6.56 -6.65
CA SER A 157 0.04 -5.98 -5.56
C SER A 157 0.30 -6.69 -4.24
N PHE A 158 0.54 -5.91 -3.18
CA PHE A 158 0.76 -6.37 -1.80
C PHE A 158 -0.21 -5.64 -0.87
N SER A 159 -1.49 -5.61 -1.23
CA SER A 159 -2.50 -4.85 -0.50
C SER A 159 -2.82 -5.45 0.86
N PRO A 160 -2.82 -4.65 1.93
CA PRO A 160 -3.30 -5.07 3.24
C PRO A 160 -4.80 -4.83 3.43
N GLU A 161 -5.46 -4.05 2.56
CA GLU A 161 -6.77 -3.46 2.82
C GLU A 161 -7.88 -4.14 2.05
N LEU A 162 -8.91 -4.61 2.78
CA LEU A 162 -10.16 -5.08 2.20
C LEU A 162 -11.01 -3.88 1.75
N PHE A 163 -11.32 -3.83 0.46
CA PHE A 163 -12.29 -2.87 -0.06
C PHE A 163 -13.70 -3.32 0.33
N PHE A 164 -14.12 -4.48 -0.16
CA PHE A 164 -15.33 -5.13 0.30
C PHE A 164 -15.31 -6.64 0.02
N GLU A 165 -16.16 -7.33 0.75
CA GLU A 165 -16.48 -8.74 0.59
C GLU A 165 -17.99 -8.89 0.49
N MET A 166 -18.46 -9.72 -0.46
CA MET A 166 -19.89 -10.03 -0.62
C MET A 166 -20.09 -11.55 -0.59
N GLU A 167 -21.00 -11.97 0.25
CA GLU A 167 -21.39 -13.37 0.40
C GLU A 167 -22.84 -13.44 0.87
N ASN A 168 -23.66 -14.28 0.23
CA ASN A 168 -25.05 -14.55 0.63
C ASN A 168 -25.90 -13.28 0.83
N GLY A 169 -25.80 -12.29 -0.10
CA GLY A 169 -26.55 -11.04 -0.04
C GLY A 169 -26.09 -10.07 1.07
N LYS A 170 -24.96 -10.33 1.71
CA LYS A 170 -24.33 -9.46 2.70
C LYS A 170 -23.08 -8.85 2.13
N ILE A 171 -22.80 -7.61 2.53
CA ILE A 171 -21.56 -6.91 2.24
C ILE A 171 -20.84 -6.55 3.52
N LEU A 172 -19.51 -6.69 3.49
CA LEU A 172 -18.58 -6.32 4.55
C LEU A 172 -17.53 -5.38 3.98
N THR A 173 -17.26 -4.28 4.66
CA THR A 173 -16.09 -3.40 4.41
C THR A 173 -15.23 -3.31 5.66
N ARG A 174 -13.90 -3.20 5.48
CA ARG A 174 -12.98 -3.13 6.61
C ARG A 174 -11.88 -2.08 6.39
N PRO A 175 -12.22 -0.79 6.59
CA PRO A 175 -11.25 0.29 6.47
C PRO A 175 -10.17 0.20 7.54
N MET A 176 -8.99 0.70 7.19
CA MET A 176 -7.80 0.74 8.04
C MET A 176 -7.32 2.18 8.20
N LYS A 177 -7.17 2.64 9.45
CA LYS A 177 -6.56 3.93 9.77
C LYS A 177 -5.76 3.79 11.06
N GLY A 178 -4.57 4.39 11.08
CA GLY A 178 -3.66 4.28 12.20
C GLY A 178 -2.82 3.00 12.18
N THR A 179 -1.51 3.19 12.26
CA THR A 179 -0.51 2.12 12.26
C THR A 179 0.59 2.46 13.25
N ILE A 180 1.04 1.48 14.01
CA ILE A 180 2.19 1.62 14.91
C ILE A 180 3.09 0.38 14.80
N ALA A 181 4.40 0.57 14.93
CA ALA A 181 5.36 -0.54 14.92
C ALA A 181 5.15 -1.47 16.11
N ARG A 182 5.61 -2.72 15.99
CA ARG A 182 5.71 -3.65 17.11
C ARG A 182 6.69 -3.13 18.17
N GLY A 183 6.38 -3.38 19.42
CA GLY A 183 7.30 -3.13 20.53
C GLY A 183 8.48 -4.11 20.53
N LYS A 184 9.63 -3.67 21.04
CA LYS A 184 10.82 -4.52 21.20
C LYS A 184 10.64 -5.52 22.35
N THR A 185 9.86 -5.16 23.37
CA THR A 185 9.46 -6.03 24.48
C THR A 185 7.95 -6.23 24.47
N LYS A 186 7.46 -7.21 25.23
CA LYS A 186 6.02 -7.46 25.38
C LYS A 186 5.29 -6.28 26.01
N GLU A 187 5.93 -5.62 26.97
CA GLU A 187 5.41 -4.44 27.66
C GLU A 187 5.28 -3.24 26.72
N GLU A 188 6.32 -2.98 25.92
CA GLU A 188 6.31 -1.93 24.90
C GLU A 188 5.26 -2.21 23.84
N ASP A 189 5.11 -3.49 23.43
CA ASP A 189 4.11 -3.91 22.43
C ASP A 189 2.68 -3.65 22.92
N LEU A 190 2.40 -3.94 24.19
CA LEU A 190 1.10 -3.64 24.82
C LEU A 190 0.87 -2.13 24.95
N THR A 191 1.89 -1.36 25.27
CA THR A 191 1.84 0.10 25.36
C THR A 191 1.50 0.70 23.97
N ASN A 192 2.13 0.20 22.90
CA ASN A 192 1.85 0.62 21.53
C ASN A 192 0.41 0.31 21.10
N ILE A 193 -0.11 -0.87 21.47
CA ILE A 193 -1.51 -1.22 21.22
C ILE A 193 -2.46 -0.26 21.93
N GLU A 194 -2.20 0.00 23.22
CA GLU A 194 -3.07 0.88 24.03
C GLU A 194 -2.99 2.33 23.54
N PHE A 195 -1.78 2.81 23.17
CA PHE A 195 -1.62 4.11 22.52
C PHE A 195 -2.45 4.21 21.25
N LEU A 196 -2.27 3.27 20.29
CA LEU A 196 -2.99 3.30 19.03
C LEU A 196 -4.51 3.27 19.23
N LYS A 197 -4.98 2.47 20.19
CA LYS A 197 -6.40 2.33 20.50
C LYS A 197 -7.02 3.62 21.06
N ASN A 198 -6.26 4.43 21.78
CA ASN A 198 -6.75 5.63 22.47
C ASN A 198 -6.34 6.93 21.77
N ASP A 199 -5.49 6.88 20.73
CA ASP A 199 -5.04 8.07 20.04
C ASP A 199 -6.20 8.81 19.36
N ILE A 200 -6.38 10.06 19.75
CA ILE A 200 -7.52 10.90 19.33
C ILE A 200 -7.51 11.12 17.81
N LYS A 201 -6.34 11.38 17.22
CA LYS A 201 -6.19 11.63 15.78
C LYS A 201 -6.60 10.40 14.98
N ASN A 202 -5.99 9.24 15.26
CA ASN A 202 -6.29 7.99 14.55
C ASN A 202 -7.76 7.58 14.69
N ARG A 203 -8.35 7.80 15.87
CA ARG A 203 -9.79 7.52 16.10
C ARG A 203 -10.68 8.48 15.30
N ALA A 204 -10.38 9.77 15.26
CA ALA A 204 -11.16 10.76 14.49
C ALA A 204 -11.14 10.43 12.98
N GLU A 205 -9.95 10.15 12.43
CA GLU A 205 -9.81 9.72 11.04
C GLU A 205 -10.57 8.42 10.75
N ASN A 206 -10.50 7.44 11.66
CA ASN A 206 -11.21 6.17 11.52
C ASN A 206 -12.74 6.37 11.53
N VAL A 207 -13.29 7.17 12.45
CA VAL A 207 -14.72 7.49 12.52
C VAL A 207 -15.20 8.17 11.24
N MET A 208 -14.43 9.12 10.72
CA MET A 208 -14.80 9.82 9.49
C MET A 208 -14.93 8.86 8.30
N ILE A 209 -14.01 7.91 8.15
CA ILE A 209 -14.08 6.91 7.08
C ILE A 209 -15.20 5.89 7.34
N VAL A 210 -15.44 5.50 8.58
CA VAL A 210 -16.57 4.63 8.95
C VAL A 210 -17.89 5.29 8.57
N ASP A 211 -18.09 6.57 8.88
CA ASP A 211 -19.32 7.30 8.53
C ASP A 211 -19.48 7.47 7.02
N LEU A 212 -18.38 7.73 6.29
CA LEU A 212 -18.40 7.78 4.83
C LEU A 212 -18.87 6.45 4.24
N LEU A 213 -18.30 5.33 4.69
CA LEU A 213 -18.67 4.00 4.21
C LEU A 213 -20.09 3.57 4.64
N ARG A 214 -20.54 3.98 5.83
CA ARG A 214 -21.94 3.77 6.26
C ARG A 214 -22.92 4.51 5.34
N ASN A 215 -22.61 5.74 4.95
CA ASN A 215 -23.41 6.50 3.99
C ASN A 215 -23.41 5.80 2.62
N ASP A 216 -22.24 5.41 2.11
CA ASP A 216 -22.13 4.73 0.82
C ASP A 216 -22.92 3.41 0.80
N LEU A 217 -22.78 2.57 1.82
CA LEU A 217 -23.54 1.31 1.96
C LEU A 217 -25.04 1.54 2.16
N GLY A 218 -25.42 2.64 2.83
CA GLY A 218 -26.81 2.97 3.09
C GLY A 218 -27.66 3.18 1.81
N ARG A 219 -27.00 3.46 0.67
CA ARG A 219 -27.68 3.65 -0.62
C ARG A 219 -28.13 2.34 -1.28
N ILE A 220 -27.48 1.24 -0.94
CA ILE A 220 -27.66 -0.08 -1.57
C ILE A 220 -28.12 -1.17 -0.61
N ALA A 221 -28.19 -0.85 0.68
CA ALA A 221 -28.54 -1.78 1.74
C ALA A 221 -30.02 -1.68 2.16
N LYS A 222 -30.56 -2.77 2.68
CA LYS A 222 -31.86 -2.80 3.33
C LYS A 222 -31.89 -1.79 4.48
N THR A 223 -32.95 -1.03 4.58
CA THR A 223 -33.10 0.01 5.63
C THR A 223 -32.84 -0.59 7.02
N GLY A 224 -31.97 0.05 7.80
CA GLY A 224 -31.61 -0.36 9.16
C GLY A 224 -30.65 -1.56 9.25
N SER A 225 -30.16 -2.10 8.12
CA SER A 225 -29.24 -3.23 8.09
C SER A 225 -27.77 -2.84 8.23
N VAL A 226 -27.40 -1.59 7.94
CA VAL A 226 -26.02 -1.11 8.05
C VAL A 226 -25.60 -1.07 9.52
N LYS A 227 -24.57 -1.83 9.88
CA LYS A 227 -24.08 -1.97 11.26
C LYS A 227 -22.57 -1.86 11.32
N VAL A 228 -22.06 -1.10 12.28
CA VAL A 228 -20.65 -1.14 12.67
C VAL A 228 -20.48 -2.30 13.66
N LYS A 229 -19.86 -3.37 13.20
CA LYS A 229 -19.64 -4.60 14.01
C LYS A 229 -18.50 -4.44 15.00
N LYS A 230 -17.43 -3.79 14.54
CA LYS A 230 -16.25 -3.51 15.33
C LYS A 230 -15.81 -2.08 15.04
N LEU A 231 -15.42 -1.36 16.06
CA LEU A 231 -14.88 -0.02 15.98
C LEU A 231 -13.55 0.02 16.74
N PHE A 232 -12.50 0.59 16.12
CA PHE A 232 -11.15 0.71 16.69
C PHE A 232 -10.53 -0.63 17.12
N SER A 233 -10.77 -1.69 16.38
CA SER A 233 -10.11 -2.98 16.63
C SER A 233 -8.63 -2.88 16.24
N ILE A 234 -7.76 -3.45 17.08
CA ILE A 234 -6.34 -3.52 16.76
C ILE A 234 -6.02 -4.92 16.22
N GLU A 235 -5.57 -4.97 14.98
CA GLU A 235 -5.03 -6.17 14.36
C GLU A 235 -3.50 -6.18 14.50
N THR A 236 -2.97 -7.27 15.02
CA THR A 236 -1.52 -7.44 15.22
C THR A 236 -0.93 -8.25 14.06
N HIS A 237 -0.04 -7.62 13.31
CA HIS A 237 0.72 -8.25 12.25
C HIS A 237 2.17 -8.52 12.72
N LYS A 238 2.96 -9.19 11.88
CA LYS A 238 4.34 -9.57 12.22
C LYS A 238 5.21 -8.34 12.56
N THR A 239 5.02 -7.21 11.88
CA THR A 239 5.88 -6.02 11.97
C THR A 239 5.20 -4.78 12.55
N LEU A 240 3.86 -4.80 12.69
CA LEU A 240 3.09 -3.63 13.09
C LEU A 240 1.75 -4.01 13.72
N HIS A 241 1.12 -3.05 14.39
CA HIS A 241 -0.29 -3.06 14.77
C HIS A 241 -1.06 -2.09 13.87
N GLN A 242 -2.28 -2.45 13.50
CA GLN A 242 -3.16 -1.70 12.62
C GLN A 242 -4.52 -1.51 13.26
N MET A 243 -5.03 -0.29 13.27
CA MET A 243 -6.41 -0.03 13.67
C MET A 243 -7.35 -0.27 12.50
N THR A 244 -8.38 -1.10 12.73
CA THR A 244 -9.42 -1.42 11.75
C THR A 244 -10.81 -1.21 12.33
N SER A 245 -11.78 -0.96 11.46
CA SER A 245 -13.20 -1.00 11.80
C SER A 245 -13.93 -1.89 10.80
N GLU A 246 -15.06 -2.47 11.21
CA GLU A 246 -15.81 -3.43 10.41
C GLU A 246 -17.25 -2.95 10.26
N ILE A 247 -17.68 -2.71 9.02
CA ILE A 247 -19.03 -2.30 8.67
C ILE A 247 -19.67 -3.39 7.82
N THR A 248 -20.88 -3.81 8.18
CA THR A 248 -21.66 -4.82 7.46
C THR A 248 -23.01 -4.26 7.09
N ALA A 249 -23.57 -4.77 5.98
CA ALA A 249 -24.94 -4.49 5.58
C ALA A 249 -25.57 -5.69 4.85
N GLU A 250 -26.89 -5.77 4.83
CA GLU A 250 -27.65 -6.65 3.96
C GLU A 250 -28.06 -5.87 2.71
N LEU A 251 -27.68 -6.36 1.53
CA LEU A 251 -28.00 -5.72 0.27
C LEU A 251 -29.48 -5.85 -0.07
N ASN A 252 -30.03 -4.88 -0.79
CA ASN A 252 -31.34 -5.01 -1.41
C ASN A 252 -31.31 -6.17 -2.44
N GLU A 253 -32.44 -6.82 -2.68
CA GLU A 253 -32.53 -8.04 -3.48
C GLU A 253 -32.04 -7.85 -4.93
N ASP A 254 -32.26 -6.67 -5.50
CA ASP A 254 -31.91 -6.36 -6.88
C ASP A 254 -30.54 -5.62 -7.00
N THR A 255 -29.74 -5.58 -5.94
CA THR A 255 -28.45 -4.89 -5.98
C THR A 255 -27.44 -5.70 -6.77
N SER A 256 -27.11 -5.22 -7.97
CA SER A 256 -26.05 -5.78 -8.82
C SER A 256 -24.64 -5.38 -8.33
N LEU A 257 -23.63 -6.11 -8.79
CA LEU A 257 -22.23 -5.73 -8.53
C LEU A 257 -21.90 -4.33 -9.12
N TYR A 258 -22.50 -3.96 -10.25
CA TYR A 258 -22.40 -2.62 -10.82
C TYR A 258 -22.91 -1.55 -9.84
N GLU A 259 -24.10 -1.76 -9.25
CA GLU A 259 -24.67 -0.82 -8.28
C GLU A 259 -23.83 -0.73 -7.00
N VAL A 260 -23.22 -1.84 -6.57
CA VAL A 260 -22.23 -1.82 -5.46
C VAL A 260 -21.06 -0.91 -5.82
N PHE A 261 -20.41 -1.13 -6.97
CA PHE A 261 -19.30 -0.26 -7.40
C PHE A 261 -19.72 1.19 -7.54
N LYS A 262 -20.86 1.47 -8.15
CA LYS A 262 -21.39 2.83 -8.30
C LYS A 262 -21.58 3.55 -6.96
N SER A 263 -21.95 2.83 -5.91
CA SER A 263 -22.15 3.39 -4.58
C SER A 263 -20.86 3.64 -3.81
N ILE A 264 -19.95 2.64 -3.80
CA ILE A 264 -18.80 2.68 -2.90
C ILE A 264 -17.46 2.99 -3.56
N PHE A 265 -17.35 2.89 -4.90
CA PHE A 265 -16.10 3.09 -5.62
C PHE A 265 -15.85 4.56 -5.99
N PRO A 266 -14.59 5.02 -5.93
CA PRO A 266 -13.45 4.37 -5.28
C PRO A 266 -13.60 4.37 -3.75
N CYS A 267 -12.77 3.55 -3.08
CA CYS A 267 -12.84 3.43 -1.62
C CYS A 267 -12.64 4.79 -0.93
N GLY A 268 -13.42 5.04 0.12
CA GLY A 268 -13.35 6.30 0.88
C GLY A 268 -12.00 6.52 1.54
N SER A 269 -11.37 5.44 2.05
CA SER A 269 -10.09 5.50 2.78
C SER A 269 -8.92 6.04 1.95
N ILE A 270 -9.02 5.95 0.61
CA ILE A 270 -7.96 6.39 -0.32
C ILE A 270 -8.35 7.65 -1.13
N THR A 271 -9.46 8.28 -0.79
CA THR A 271 -9.94 9.53 -1.42
C THR A 271 -9.98 10.66 -0.41
N GLY A 272 -10.97 10.70 0.44
CA GLY A 272 -11.21 11.69 1.48
C GLY A 272 -12.70 12.06 1.57
N ALA A 273 -13.01 13.08 2.33
CA ALA A 273 -14.38 13.48 2.64
C ALA A 273 -14.59 14.98 2.49
N PRO A 274 -15.66 15.42 1.79
CA PRO A 274 -16.66 14.67 1.02
C PRO A 274 -16.09 14.04 -0.26
N LYS A 275 -16.42 12.79 -0.56
CA LYS A 275 -15.79 11.99 -1.62
C LYS A 275 -15.73 12.70 -2.99
N ILE A 276 -16.88 13.19 -3.48
CA ILE A 276 -16.97 13.80 -4.83
C ILE A 276 -16.13 15.07 -4.95
N SER A 277 -16.19 15.95 -3.96
CA SER A 277 -15.39 17.18 -3.92
C SER A 277 -13.90 16.84 -3.88
N THR A 278 -13.53 15.93 -2.99
CA THR A 278 -12.13 15.51 -2.80
C THR A 278 -11.55 14.85 -4.05
N MET A 279 -12.29 14.01 -4.77
CA MET A 279 -11.83 13.44 -6.03
C MET A 279 -11.50 14.49 -7.09
N LYS A 280 -12.27 15.59 -7.16
CA LYS A 280 -11.99 16.72 -8.06
C LYS A 280 -10.72 17.48 -7.67
N ILE A 281 -10.47 17.60 -6.37
CA ILE A 281 -9.24 18.22 -5.83
C ILE A 281 -8.02 17.33 -6.17
N ILE A 282 -8.12 16.02 -5.96
CA ILE A 282 -7.08 15.05 -6.33
C ILE A 282 -6.75 15.16 -7.82
N ASP A 283 -7.76 15.17 -8.70
CA ASP A 283 -7.56 15.26 -10.16
C ASP A 283 -6.86 16.57 -10.61
N LYS A 284 -6.95 17.65 -9.81
CA LYS A 284 -6.28 18.92 -10.09
C LYS A 284 -4.85 18.99 -9.56
N ILE A 285 -4.57 18.35 -8.41
CA ILE A 285 -3.32 18.53 -7.67
C ILE A 285 -2.32 17.40 -7.97
N GLU A 286 -2.80 16.15 -8.09
CA GLU A 286 -1.91 15.02 -8.36
C GLU A 286 -1.35 15.06 -9.78
N LYS A 287 -0.06 14.76 -9.91
CA LYS A 287 0.56 14.53 -11.22
C LYS A 287 0.34 13.09 -11.67
N GLY A 288 -0.06 12.92 -12.93
CA GLY A 288 -0.29 11.61 -13.53
C GLY A 288 -1.61 10.94 -13.12
N LYS A 289 -1.82 9.76 -13.63
CA LYS A 289 -3.02 8.95 -13.35
C LYS A 289 -2.70 7.86 -12.33
N ARG A 290 -3.66 7.55 -11.48
CA ARG A 290 -3.50 6.48 -10.47
C ARG A 290 -3.50 5.09 -11.11
N ASN A 291 -4.19 4.91 -12.20
CA ASN A 291 -4.39 3.63 -12.89
C ASN A 291 -4.96 2.57 -11.94
N VAL A 292 -4.27 1.41 -11.79
CA VAL A 292 -4.77 0.35 -10.90
C VAL A 292 -4.60 0.72 -9.42
N TYR A 293 -3.61 1.56 -9.08
CA TYR A 293 -3.45 2.08 -7.73
C TYR A 293 -4.70 2.81 -7.25
N CYS A 294 -5.19 2.48 -6.05
CA CYS A 294 -6.46 3.02 -5.50
C CYS A 294 -7.72 2.68 -6.31
N GLY A 295 -7.64 1.78 -7.27
CA GLY A 295 -8.79 1.17 -7.92
C GLY A 295 -9.38 0.03 -7.11
N ALA A 296 -9.55 -1.15 -7.72
CA ALA A 296 -9.92 -2.38 -7.03
C ALA A 296 -9.25 -3.58 -7.70
N ILE A 297 -8.75 -4.54 -6.92
CA ILE A 297 -8.33 -5.85 -7.39
C ILE A 297 -9.17 -6.90 -6.69
N GLY A 298 -9.72 -7.86 -7.44
CA GLY A 298 -10.63 -8.82 -6.84
C GLY A 298 -10.65 -10.20 -7.46
N ILE A 299 -11.23 -11.10 -6.68
CA ILE A 299 -11.61 -12.45 -7.07
C ILE A 299 -13.11 -12.65 -6.84
N LEU A 300 -13.76 -13.23 -7.83
CA LEU A 300 -15.16 -13.63 -7.75
C LEU A 300 -15.27 -15.13 -7.98
N SER A 301 -16.09 -15.76 -7.16
CA SER A 301 -16.48 -17.18 -7.27
C SER A 301 -18.00 -17.29 -7.21
N PRO A 302 -18.58 -18.47 -7.42
CA PRO A 302 -20.02 -18.68 -7.26
C PRO A 302 -20.57 -18.25 -5.89
N GLU A 303 -19.78 -18.39 -4.86
CA GLU A 303 -20.19 -18.19 -3.47
C GLU A 303 -19.86 -16.78 -2.96
N LYS A 304 -18.72 -16.20 -3.43
CA LYS A 304 -18.11 -15.05 -2.78
C LYS A 304 -17.43 -14.12 -3.76
N CYS A 305 -17.53 -12.81 -3.50
CA CYS A 305 -16.73 -11.78 -4.14
C CYS A 305 -15.83 -11.12 -3.09
N VAL A 306 -14.55 -10.96 -3.38
CA VAL A 306 -13.59 -10.27 -2.52
C VAL A 306 -12.83 -9.26 -3.35
N PHE A 307 -12.86 -8.00 -2.93
CA PHE A 307 -12.10 -6.92 -3.56
C PHE A 307 -11.21 -6.23 -2.53
N SER A 308 -9.98 -5.97 -2.90
CA SER A 308 -9.01 -5.19 -2.13
C SER A 308 -8.82 -3.80 -2.71
N VAL A 309 -8.38 -2.86 -1.88
CA VAL A 309 -7.87 -1.57 -2.31
C VAL A 309 -6.42 -1.75 -2.75
N PRO A 310 -6.06 -1.64 -4.03
CA PRO A 310 -4.69 -1.85 -4.49
C PRO A 310 -3.79 -0.68 -4.10
N ILE A 311 -3.26 -0.74 -2.89
CA ILE A 311 -2.16 0.04 -2.36
C ILE A 311 -0.95 -0.88 -2.15
N ARG A 312 0.26 -0.33 -2.02
CA ARG A 312 1.52 -1.10 -2.04
C ARG A 312 1.63 -1.93 -3.32
N ILE A 313 1.47 -1.27 -4.44
CA ILE A 313 1.43 -1.87 -5.77
C ILE A 313 2.57 -1.31 -6.63
N LEU A 314 3.26 -2.19 -7.35
CA LEU A 314 4.09 -1.88 -8.49
C LEU A 314 3.28 -2.15 -9.75
N GLN A 315 3.15 -1.16 -10.62
CA GLN A 315 2.45 -1.31 -11.90
C GLN A 315 3.31 -0.79 -13.05
N ARG A 316 3.28 -1.48 -14.18
CA ARG A 316 3.97 -1.10 -15.39
C ARG A 316 3.08 -1.40 -16.58
N GLN A 317 2.80 -0.41 -17.41
CA GLN A 317 2.10 -0.62 -18.68
C GLN A 317 3.06 -1.34 -19.67
N LYS A 318 2.50 -2.04 -20.63
CA LYS A 318 3.26 -2.88 -21.57
C LYS A 318 4.42 -2.15 -22.25
N ASP A 319 4.20 -0.90 -22.65
CA ASP A 319 5.18 -0.10 -23.39
C ASP A 319 6.12 0.73 -22.49
N GLU A 320 5.91 0.67 -21.15
CA GLU A 320 6.79 1.33 -20.18
C GLU A 320 8.00 0.46 -19.83
N LYS A 321 9.14 1.11 -19.59
CA LYS A 321 10.39 0.42 -19.20
C LYS A 321 10.56 0.31 -17.69
N VAL A 322 9.89 1.19 -16.93
CA VAL A 322 10.00 1.27 -15.48
C VAL A 322 8.67 0.98 -14.82
N PHE A 323 8.72 0.35 -13.65
CA PHE A 323 7.54 0.26 -12.80
C PHE A 323 7.26 1.60 -12.16
N LYS A 324 5.98 1.89 -11.97
CA LYS A 324 5.49 2.95 -11.10
C LYS A 324 5.09 2.33 -9.76
N TYR A 325 5.62 2.88 -8.69
CA TYR A 325 5.11 2.70 -7.34
C TYR A 325 4.50 4.01 -6.89
N ARG A 326 3.29 3.97 -6.32
CA ARG A 326 2.63 5.17 -5.83
C ARG A 326 2.38 5.05 -4.34
N ALA A 327 2.61 6.14 -3.61
CA ALA A 327 2.36 6.22 -2.18
C ALA A 327 1.98 7.65 -1.77
N GLY A 328 1.32 7.75 -0.65
CA GLY A 328 0.90 9.02 -0.06
C GLY A 328 0.21 8.81 1.27
N GLY A 329 -0.46 9.84 1.74
CA GLY A 329 -1.14 9.87 3.03
C GLY A 329 -2.37 10.78 3.03
N ALA A 330 -3.10 10.72 4.13
CA ALA A 330 -4.26 11.55 4.39
C ALA A 330 -3.80 12.92 4.89
N ILE A 331 -4.05 13.96 4.12
CA ILE A 331 -3.73 15.34 4.45
C ILE A 331 -4.95 15.97 5.10
N VAL A 332 -4.78 16.43 6.32
CA VAL A 332 -5.75 17.17 7.13
C VAL A 332 -5.19 18.55 7.49
N TRP A 333 -5.99 19.38 8.14
CA TRP A 333 -5.57 20.75 8.50
C TRP A 333 -4.25 20.80 9.26
N ASP A 334 -4.06 19.92 10.23
CA ASP A 334 -2.87 19.88 11.10
C ASP A 334 -1.68 19.14 10.51
N SER A 335 -1.79 18.55 9.29
CA SER A 335 -0.69 17.85 8.64
C SER A 335 0.49 18.79 8.36
N LEU A 336 1.70 18.32 8.66
CA LEU A 336 2.96 18.99 8.32
C LEU A 336 3.59 18.30 7.11
N ALA A 337 3.88 19.06 6.06
CA ALA A 337 4.39 18.51 4.81
C ALA A 337 5.64 17.62 5.00
N LYS A 338 6.52 17.99 5.94
CA LYS A 338 7.72 17.21 6.24
C LYS A 338 7.38 15.84 6.83
N ASP A 339 6.45 15.77 7.77
CA ASP A 339 6.09 14.51 8.45
C ASP A 339 5.36 13.59 7.46
N GLU A 340 4.46 14.13 6.65
CA GLU A 340 3.75 13.39 5.60
C GLU A 340 4.72 12.88 4.52
N TRP A 341 5.73 13.68 4.14
CA TRP A 341 6.80 13.26 3.23
C TRP A 341 7.59 12.07 3.79
N GLU A 342 8.01 12.13 5.06
CA GLU A 342 8.73 11.04 5.71
C GLU A 342 7.86 9.77 5.83
N GLU A 343 6.55 9.93 6.06
CA GLU A 343 5.59 8.81 6.08
C GLU A 343 5.52 8.10 4.73
N VAL A 344 5.53 8.83 3.61
CA VAL A 344 5.54 8.24 2.27
C VAL A 344 6.72 7.29 2.10
N PHE A 345 7.94 7.70 2.50
CA PHE A 345 9.12 6.83 2.43
C PHE A 345 9.05 5.64 3.38
N THR A 346 8.40 5.81 4.52
CA THR A 346 8.17 4.70 5.46
C THR A 346 7.28 3.63 4.84
N LYS A 347 6.28 4.00 4.05
CA LYS A 347 5.40 3.06 3.33
C LYS A 347 6.11 2.27 2.23
N MET A 348 7.28 2.74 1.77
CA MET A 348 8.09 2.07 0.73
C MET A 348 9.17 1.14 1.28
N LYS A 349 9.41 1.12 2.58
CA LYS A 349 10.53 0.35 3.19
C LYS A 349 10.59 -1.12 2.75
N PHE A 350 9.45 -1.74 2.49
CA PHE A 350 9.41 -3.13 2.04
C PHE A 350 9.99 -3.35 0.63
N LEU A 351 10.08 -2.31 -0.19
CA LEU A 351 10.68 -2.38 -1.53
C LEU A 351 12.19 -2.54 -1.47
N GLN A 352 12.81 -2.06 -0.41
CA GLN A 352 14.25 -2.11 -0.22
C GLN A 352 14.60 -3.22 0.77
N PRO A 353 15.61 -4.06 0.48
CA PRO A 353 16.10 -5.02 1.46
C PRO A 353 16.65 -4.26 2.68
N ASP A 354 16.56 -4.88 3.84
CA ASP A 354 17.34 -4.43 4.98
C ASP A 354 18.83 -4.64 4.66
N PHE A 355 19.60 -3.58 4.72
CA PHE A 355 21.05 -3.64 4.54
C PHE A 355 21.71 -2.83 5.66
N ASN A 356 22.94 -3.23 5.99
CA ASN A 356 23.77 -2.52 6.95
C ASN A 356 24.77 -1.63 6.20
N LEU A 357 25.05 -0.46 6.75
CA LEU A 357 26.23 0.30 6.33
C LEU A 357 27.45 -0.42 6.88
N ILE A 358 28.51 -0.49 6.08
CA ILE A 358 29.71 -1.24 6.43
C ILE A 358 30.89 -0.28 6.44
N GLU A 359 31.63 -0.30 7.55
CA GLU A 359 32.97 0.27 7.66
C GLU A 359 33.98 -0.83 7.92
N THR A 360 35.13 -0.73 7.26
CA THR A 360 36.24 -1.67 7.45
C THR A 360 37.46 -0.88 7.87
N MET A 361 37.94 -1.10 9.07
CA MET A 361 38.99 -0.32 9.71
C MET A 361 40.20 -1.20 10.02
N LEU A 362 41.40 -0.64 9.80
CA LEU A 362 42.63 -1.32 10.21
C LEU A 362 42.94 -1.07 11.67
N VAL A 363 43.15 -2.13 12.42
CA VAL A 363 43.65 -2.08 13.80
C VAL A 363 45.14 -2.44 13.82
N LYS A 364 45.96 -1.55 14.41
CA LYS A 364 47.39 -1.77 14.56
C LYS A 364 47.83 -1.42 15.98
N ASN A 365 48.49 -2.38 16.64
CA ASN A 365 48.91 -2.28 18.03
C ASN A 365 47.73 -1.86 18.97
N GLY A 366 46.56 -2.49 18.78
CA GLY A 366 45.35 -2.21 19.54
C GLY A 366 44.68 -0.85 19.25
N LYS A 367 45.17 -0.09 18.26
CA LYS A 367 44.60 1.21 17.89
C LYS A 367 43.90 1.11 16.54
N ILE A 368 42.66 1.62 16.47
CA ILE A 368 41.91 1.77 15.22
C ILE A 368 42.48 2.97 14.47
N LEU A 369 42.90 2.76 13.24
CA LEU A 369 43.43 3.82 12.38
C LEU A 369 42.27 4.54 11.66
N PHE A 370 42.40 5.86 11.53
CA PHE A 370 41.44 6.73 10.84
C PHE A 370 39.99 6.60 11.36
N GLU A 371 39.82 6.34 12.68
CA GLU A 371 38.51 6.17 13.31
C GLU A 371 37.57 7.35 13.04
N LYS A 372 38.10 8.58 13.10
CA LYS A 372 37.33 9.80 12.89
C LYS A 372 36.80 9.90 11.45
N GLU A 373 37.66 9.64 10.47
CA GLU A 373 37.32 9.68 9.05
C GLU A 373 36.29 8.60 8.68
N HIS A 374 36.43 7.40 9.25
CA HIS A 374 35.44 6.32 9.11
C HIS A 374 34.09 6.73 9.72
N PHE A 375 34.11 7.37 10.90
CA PHE A 375 32.88 7.83 11.54
C PHE A 375 32.17 8.92 10.73
N GLU A 376 32.92 9.90 10.23
CA GLU A 376 32.37 10.98 9.39
C GLU A 376 31.76 10.42 8.11
N ARG A 377 32.42 9.45 7.46
CA ARG A 377 31.92 8.78 6.26
C ARG A 377 30.65 8.00 6.55
N LEU A 378 30.61 7.19 7.63
CA LEU A 378 29.43 6.46 8.05
C LEU A 378 28.27 7.41 8.35
N SER A 379 28.52 8.46 9.10
CA SER A 379 27.50 9.47 9.47
C SER A 379 26.91 10.16 8.25
N LYS A 380 27.77 10.52 7.26
CA LYS A 380 27.31 11.08 5.99
C LYS A 380 26.46 10.07 5.20
N SER A 381 26.90 8.81 5.12
CA SER A 381 26.16 7.73 4.46
C SER A 381 24.83 7.46 5.16
N ALA A 382 24.84 7.42 6.50
CA ALA A 382 23.62 7.27 7.31
C ALA A 382 22.59 8.36 7.00
N LYS A 383 23.03 9.62 7.02
CA LYS A 383 22.15 10.76 6.69
C LYS A 383 21.60 10.68 5.27
N THR A 384 22.45 10.35 4.29
CA THR A 384 22.06 10.29 2.86
C THR A 384 21.09 9.13 2.59
N LEU A 385 21.25 7.98 3.28
CA LEU A 385 20.49 6.76 3.05
C LEU A 385 19.34 6.55 4.06
N GLY A 386 19.02 7.58 4.86
CA GLY A 386 17.91 7.55 5.81
C GLY A 386 18.10 6.59 6.98
N PHE A 387 19.34 6.39 7.42
CA PHE A 387 19.67 5.72 8.68
C PHE A 387 19.67 6.73 9.83
N PRO A 388 19.45 6.33 11.08
CA PRO A 388 19.75 7.17 12.23
C PRO A 388 21.21 7.64 12.15
N VAL A 389 21.46 8.91 12.41
CA VAL A 389 22.85 9.41 12.40
C VAL A 389 23.51 8.97 13.71
N PRO A 390 24.60 8.17 13.65
CA PRO A 390 25.25 7.70 14.87
C PRO A 390 25.92 8.87 15.59
N LYS A 391 25.94 8.81 16.94
CA LYS A 391 26.60 9.81 17.77
C LYS A 391 28.07 9.48 18.02
N ILE A 392 28.36 8.20 18.15
CA ILE A 392 29.70 7.65 18.37
C ILE A 392 29.80 6.26 17.74
N PHE A 393 31.00 5.80 17.38
CA PHE A 393 31.20 4.39 17.00
C PHE A 393 31.26 3.48 18.21
N PHE A 394 32.06 3.90 19.20
CA PHE A 394 32.38 3.08 20.36
C PHE A 394 32.32 3.94 21.61
N ASP A 395 31.73 3.42 22.65
CA ASP A 395 31.98 3.98 23.97
C ASP A 395 33.37 3.56 24.51
N ASN A 396 33.79 4.15 25.63
CA ASN A 396 35.11 3.90 26.17
C ASN A 396 35.29 2.40 26.60
N THR A 397 34.23 1.72 27.00
CA THR A 397 34.24 0.32 27.40
C THR A 397 34.43 -0.59 26.22
N GLU A 398 33.71 -0.34 25.15
CA GLU A 398 33.81 -1.09 23.87
C GLU A 398 35.22 -0.94 23.25
N LYS A 399 35.80 0.27 23.27
CA LYS A 399 37.17 0.51 22.79
C LYS A 399 38.20 -0.32 23.53
N VAL A 400 38.08 -0.41 24.85
CA VAL A 400 38.99 -1.22 25.69
C VAL A 400 38.84 -2.71 25.36
N GLN A 401 37.63 -3.19 25.24
CA GLN A 401 37.36 -4.59 24.91
C GLN A 401 37.88 -4.96 23.50
N LEU A 402 37.68 -4.09 22.50
CA LEU A 402 38.16 -4.30 21.14
C LEU A 402 39.71 -4.25 21.08
N SER A 403 40.33 -3.32 21.77
CA SER A 403 41.81 -3.24 21.83
C SER A 403 42.45 -4.45 22.48
N GLN A 404 41.76 -5.11 23.43
CA GLN A 404 42.20 -6.36 24.04
C GLN A 404 42.02 -7.59 23.16
N LYS A 405 41.01 -7.57 22.29
CA LYS A 405 40.71 -8.68 21.36
C LYS A 405 41.51 -8.64 20.06
N ILE A 406 41.75 -7.45 19.51
CA ILE A 406 42.38 -7.27 18.19
C ILE A 406 43.65 -6.42 18.38
N ASN A 407 44.82 -7.04 18.38
CA ASN A 407 46.09 -6.30 18.43
C ASN A 407 46.51 -5.78 17.04
N ASN A 408 46.46 -6.64 16.02
CA ASN A 408 46.68 -6.29 14.62
C ASN A 408 45.66 -7.04 13.77
N GLY A 409 44.86 -6.34 12.95
CA GLY A 409 43.83 -6.97 12.15
C GLY A 409 42.89 -5.97 11.48
N ILE A 410 41.78 -6.48 11.02
CA ILE A 410 40.71 -5.69 10.40
C ILE A 410 39.51 -5.79 11.32
N LEU A 411 38.92 -4.62 11.63
CA LEU A 411 37.64 -4.49 12.30
C LEU A 411 36.59 -4.11 11.29
N ARG A 412 35.59 -4.95 11.13
CA ARG A 412 34.42 -4.65 10.31
C ARG A 412 33.28 -4.20 11.21
N VAL A 413 32.68 -3.07 10.89
CA VAL A 413 31.56 -2.48 11.62
C VAL A 413 30.35 -2.50 10.70
N LEU A 414 29.27 -3.12 11.16
CA LEU A 414 27.98 -3.14 10.52
C LEU A 414 27.05 -2.20 11.29
N TYR A 415 26.43 -1.26 10.58
CA TYR A 415 25.47 -0.32 11.17
C TYR A 415 24.10 -0.50 10.55
N SER A 416 23.14 -0.93 11.37
CA SER A 416 21.79 -1.29 10.93
C SER A 416 20.88 -0.06 10.77
N LYS A 417 19.77 -0.22 10.02
CA LYS A 417 18.69 0.79 9.93
C LYS A 417 17.99 1.06 11.27
N LYS A 418 18.21 0.22 12.28
CA LYS A 418 17.72 0.44 13.65
C LYS A 418 18.64 1.33 14.48
N GLY A 419 19.81 1.69 13.94
CA GLY A 419 20.82 2.44 14.66
C GLY A 419 21.69 1.58 15.59
N GLU A 420 21.76 0.28 15.32
CA GLU A 420 22.52 -0.70 16.11
C GLU A 420 23.85 -0.99 15.41
N PHE A 421 24.91 -1.12 16.18
CA PHE A 421 26.22 -1.55 15.71
C PHE A 421 26.45 -3.04 15.98
N GLU A 422 27.05 -3.70 15.01
CA GLU A 422 27.61 -5.04 15.14
C GLU A 422 29.07 -4.99 14.68
N PHE A 423 29.96 -5.68 15.42
CA PHE A 423 31.40 -5.65 15.20
C PHE A 423 31.92 -7.06 14.91
N GLU A 424 32.60 -7.22 13.75
CA GLU A 424 33.19 -8.45 13.27
C GLU A 424 34.73 -8.35 13.13
#